data_06eec870d10bf9bfcf7ac0c9309cd01a
#
_entry.id   06eec870d10bf9bfcf7ac0c9309cd01a
#
_cell.length_a   1.000
_cell.length_b   1.000
_cell.length_c   1.000
_cell.angle_alpha   90.00
_cell.angle_beta   90.00
_cell.angle_gamma   90.00
#
_symmetry.space_group_name_H-M   'P 1'
#
loop_
_entity.id
_entity.type
_entity.pdbx_description
1 polymer ?
#
loop_
_entity_poly.entity_id
_entity_poly.type
_entity_poly.pdbx_seq_one_letter_code
_entity_poly.pdbx_strand_id
1 'polypeptide(L)'
;MTLHRSSTPVLGVLMLDTRFPRPPGDIGSAATFAASPFTVRHRVVAGAFPAAAVRSDDPALLGPFIAAGLELAREGAAALTTSCGFLARWQRELQAALPVPVWSSALLALPGLPRPGVITIEAASLTPAHFEGVGADTATPVEGITPGSALHRTLLEDLPELDLADAELQVVAAGLRLLARHPQVQTLLLECTNLPPYAAALRSATGRPVHHVVSLLNERMAALPGAAAGLRRSHPARPPQAGPTRETR
;
A
#
# COMPACT_ATOMS: atom_id res chain seq x y z
N MET A 1 -26.24 -27.87 9.64
CA MET A 1 -26.10 -26.56 8.98
C MET A 1 -25.16 -25.69 9.83
N THR A 2 -23.88 -25.73 9.54
CA THR A 2 -22.87 -25.02 10.30
C THR A 2 -22.87 -23.55 9.84
N LEU A 3 -23.30 -22.65 10.71
CA LEU A 3 -23.22 -21.21 10.48
C LEU A 3 -21.74 -20.83 10.36
N HIS A 4 -21.22 -20.64 9.13
CA HIS A 4 -19.95 -20.00 8.92
C HIS A 4 -20.03 -18.57 9.49
N ARG A 5 -19.45 -18.37 10.67
CA ARG A 5 -19.13 -17.03 11.17
C ARG A 5 -18.21 -16.39 10.13
N SER A 6 -18.71 -15.42 9.37
CA SER A 6 -17.90 -14.57 8.51
C SER A 6 -16.94 -13.80 9.42
N SER A 7 -15.74 -14.33 9.60
CA SER A 7 -14.67 -13.58 10.28
C SER A 7 -14.20 -12.44 9.38
N THR A 8 -13.96 -11.28 9.99
CA THR A 8 -13.35 -10.14 9.27
C THR A 8 -12.04 -10.58 8.61
N PRO A 9 -11.86 -10.36 7.30
CA PRO A 9 -10.64 -10.77 6.62
C PRO A 9 -9.40 -10.13 7.26
N VAL A 10 -8.28 -10.84 7.26
CA VAL A 10 -7.01 -10.36 7.80
C VAL A 10 -6.05 -10.12 6.65
N LEU A 11 -5.50 -8.91 6.55
CA LEU A 11 -4.37 -8.58 5.69
C LEU A 11 -3.07 -8.73 6.48
N GLY A 12 -2.17 -9.60 6.04
CA GLY A 12 -0.83 -9.69 6.59
C GLY A 12 0.11 -8.68 5.93
N VAL A 13 0.89 -7.94 6.72
CA VAL A 13 1.89 -6.99 6.24
C VAL A 13 3.27 -7.47 6.67
N LEU A 14 4.11 -7.80 5.69
CA LEU A 14 5.51 -8.16 5.86
C LEU A 14 6.33 -6.88 5.99
N MET A 15 6.76 -6.58 7.22
CA MET A 15 7.41 -5.32 7.58
C MET A 15 8.91 -5.42 7.45
N LEU A 16 9.54 -4.39 6.87
CA LEU A 16 10.97 -4.17 7.09
C LEU A 16 11.24 -3.95 8.58
N ASP A 17 12.44 -4.31 9.01
CA ASP A 17 12.95 -4.07 10.36
C ASP A 17 13.43 -2.61 10.45
N THR A 18 12.57 -1.74 10.99
CA THR A 18 12.74 -0.29 10.93
C THR A 18 12.36 0.41 12.23
N ARG A 19 13.00 1.57 12.47
CA ARG A 19 12.79 2.42 13.65
C ARG A 19 12.19 3.78 13.31
N PHE A 20 12.20 4.19 12.05
CA PHE A 20 11.65 5.49 11.66
C PHE A 20 10.14 5.60 11.99
N PRO A 21 9.64 6.80 12.32
CA PRO A 21 8.24 7.02 12.66
C PRO A 21 7.29 6.70 11.49
N ARG A 22 6.14 6.10 11.84
CA ARG A 22 5.10 5.71 10.88
C ARG A 22 3.79 6.44 11.19
N PRO A 23 3.57 7.63 10.60
CA PRO A 23 2.34 8.40 10.81
C PRO A 23 1.12 7.70 10.19
N PRO A 24 -0.13 8.11 10.56
CA PRO A 24 -1.34 7.67 9.88
C PRO A 24 -1.22 7.91 8.37
N GLY A 25 -1.58 6.90 7.57
CA GLY A 25 -1.37 6.85 6.12
C GLY A 25 -0.20 5.94 5.72
N ASP A 26 0.85 5.79 6.55
CA ASP A 26 1.91 4.81 6.37
C ASP A 26 1.35 3.38 6.51
N ILE A 27 1.85 2.43 5.71
CA ILE A 27 1.39 1.04 5.73
C ILE A 27 1.64 0.34 7.07
N GLY A 28 2.66 0.74 7.80
CA GLY A 28 3.01 0.18 9.11
C GLY A 28 2.28 0.82 10.28
N SER A 29 1.47 1.86 10.04
CA SER A 29 0.67 2.49 11.08
C SER A 29 -0.68 1.78 11.26
N ALA A 30 -0.98 1.33 12.45
CA ALA A 30 -2.28 0.71 12.76
C ALA A 30 -3.47 1.65 12.49
N ALA A 31 -3.27 2.97 12.67
CA ALA A 31 -4.30 3.98 12.42
C ALA A 31 -4.67 4.10 10.92
N THR A 32 -3.78 3.72 10.01
CA THR A 32 -4.02 3.77 8.56
C THR A 32 -5.23 2.94 8.12
N PHE A 33 -5.47 1.83 8.80
CA PHE A 33 -6.51 0.86 8.45
C PHE A 33 -7.69 0.85 9.44
N ALA A 34 -7.76 1.81 10.37
CA ALA A 34 -8.79 1.84 11.42
C ALA A 34 -10.24 1.84 10.88
N ALA A 35 -10.47 2.42 9.69
CA ALA A 35 -11.78 2.45 9.04
C ALA A 35 -11.95 1.37 7.95
N SER A 36 -10.98 0.46 7.77
CA SER A 36 -11.04 -0.57 6.74
C SER A 36 -11.99 -1.71 7.14
N PRO A 37 -12.68 -2.37 6.18
CA PRO A 37 -13.55 -3.51 6.46
C PRO A 37 -12.78 -4.83 6.71
N PHE A 38 -11.49 -4.74 6.97
CA PHE A 38 -10.59 -5.85 7.29
C PHE A 38 -9.65 -5.45 8.43
N THR A 39 -9.04 -6.43 9.06
CA THR A 39 -8.00 -6.19 10.09
C THR A 39 -6.62 -6.37 9.48
N VAL A 40 -5.61 -5.72 10.08
CA VAL A 40 -4.23 -5.81 9.63
C VAL A 40 -3.37 -6.47 10.70
N ARG A 41 -2.49 -7.38 10.28
CA ARG A 41 -1.49 -8.02 11.13
C ARG A 41 -0.10 -7.76 10.56
N HIS A 42 0.72 -7.02 11.30
CA HIS A 42 2.09 -6.73 10.94
C HIS A 42 3.04 -7.85 11.44
N ARG A 43 4.02 -8.22 10.60
CA ARG A 43 5.10 -9.14 10.95
C ARG A 43 6.43 -8.55 10.49
N VAL A 44 7.30 -8.22 11.44
CA VAL A 44 8.65 -7.76 11.13
C VAL A 44 9.47 -8.93 10.59
N VAL A 45 10.12 -8.72 9.46
CA VAL A 45 11.11 -9.62 8.87
C VAL A 45 12.48 -9.18 9.41
N ALA A 46 12.94 -9.88 10.43
CA ALA A 46 14.16 -9.53 11.13
C ALA A 46 15.35 -9.41 10.17
N GLY A 47 16.12 -8.33 10.30
CA GLY A 47 17.30 -8.05 9.48
C GLY A 47 17.00 -7.55 8.06
N ALA A 48 15.74 -7.38 7.68
CA ALA A 48 15.36 -6.78 6.40
C ALA A 48 15.35 -5.25 6.52
N PHE A 49 16.49 -4.61 6.34
CA PHE A 49 16.64 -3.17 6.47
C PHE A 49 16.33 -2.40 5.17
N PRO A 50 15.90 -1.12 5.25
CA PRO A 50 15.49 -0.33 4.08
C PRO A 50 16.56 -0.24 2.99
N ALA A 51 17.79 0.10 3.35
CA ALA A 51 18.87 0.25 2.37
C ALA A 51 19.14 -1.06 1.58
N ALA A 52 19.05 -2.21 2.24
CA ALA A 52 19.21 -3.50 1.57
C ALA A 52 18.02 -3.79 0.64
N ALA A 53 16.79 -3.56 1.10
CA ALA A 53 15.60 -3.82 0.30
C ALA A 53 15.48 -2.89 -0.92
N VAL A 54 15.98 -1.66 -0.84
CA VAL A 54 15.93 -0.65 -1.92
C VAL A 54 17.09 -0.78 -2.90
N ARG A 55 18.31 -1.07 -2.40
CA ARG A 55 19.54 -0.98 -3.20
C ARG A 55 20.17 -2.30 -3.55
N SER A 56 19.71 -3.41 -2.95
CA SER A 56 20.26 -4.73 -3.24
C SER A 56 19.38 -5.54 -4.18
N ASP A 57 20.04 -6.28 -5.05
CA ASP A 57 19.44 -7.27 -5.95
C ASP A 57 19.58 -8.69 -5.39
N ASP A 58 20.00 -8.84 -4.13
CA ASP A 58 20.29 -10.12 -3.53
C ASP A 58 19.01 -10.96 -3.32
N PRO A 59 18.85 -12.09 -4.02
CA PRO A 59 17.71 -12.98 -3.83
C PRO A 59 17.64 -13.61 -2.43
N ALA A 60 18.72 -13.56 -1.64
CA ALA A 60 18.71 -14.02 -0.25
C ALA A 60 17.70 -13.27 0.63
N LEU A 61 17.30 -12.04 0.24
CA LEU A 61 16.23 -11.29 0.89
C LEU A 61 14.87 -12.01 0.85
N LEU A 62 14.60 -12.84 -0.18
CA LEU A 62 13.31 -13.50 -0.35
C LEU A 62 13.00 -14.53 0.73
N GLY A 63 13.98 -15.32 1.14
CA GLY A 63 13.77 -16.41 2.10
C GLY A 63 13.06 -15.97 3.38
N PRO A 64 13.57 -14.96 4.09
CA PRO A 64 12.93 -14.40 5.29
C PRO A 64 11.51 -13.89 5.05
N PHE A 65 11.24 -13.20 3.91
CA PHE A 65 9.89 -12.73 3.56
C PHE A 65 8.92 -13.89 3.30
N ILE A 66 9.36 -14.92 2.60
CA ILE A 66 8.55 -16.13 2.34
C ILE A 66 8.24 -16.84 3.67
N ALA A 67 9.23 -17.02 4.56
CA ALA A 67 9.03 -17.65 5.86
C ALA A 67 7.99 -16.90 6.70
N ALA A 68 8.13 -15.59 6.83
CA ALA A 68 7.19 -14.73 7.56
C ALA A 68 5.78 -14.74 6.90
N GLY A 69 5.71 -14.78 5.57
CA GLY A 69 4.46 -14.87 4.82
C GLY A 69 3.72 -16.19 5.05
N LEU A 70 4.44 -17.33 5.09
CA LEU A 70 3.88 -18.64 5.42
C LEU A 70 3.32 -18.69 6.85
N GLU A 71 3.99 -18.03 7.80
CA GLU A 71 3.49 -17.93 9.18
C GLU A 71 2.19 -17.12 9.23
N LEU A 72 2.14 -15.94 8.61
CA LEU A 72 0.93 -15.12 8.57
C LEU A 72 -0.23 -15.85 7.86
N ALA A 73 0.05 -16.60 6.79
CA ALA A 73 -0.97 -17.40 6.11
C ALA A 73 -1.51 -18.51 7.02
N ARG A 74 -0.66 -19.23 7.76
CA ARG A 74 -1.09 -20.25 8.76
C ARG A 74 -1.91 -19.62 9.89
N GLU A 75 -1.65 -18.37 10.23
CA GLU A 75 -2.40 -17.60 11.22
C GLU A 75 -3.72 -17.03 10.67
N GLY A 76 -4.06 -17.32 9.42
CA GLY A 76 -5.34 -16.96 8.80
C GLY A 76 -5.33 -15.64 8.04
N ALA A 77 -4.17 -15.11 7.62
CA ALA A 77 -4.15 -14.00 6.69
C ALA A 77 -4.80 -14.41 5.37
N ALA A 78 -5.77 -13.61 4.90
CA ALA A 78 -6.49 -13.82 3.65
C ALA A 78 -5.71 -13.32 2.42
N ALA A 79 -4.79 -12.39 2.63
CA ALA A 79 -3.86 -11.87 1.64
C ALA A 79 -2.62 -11.29 2.35
N LEU A 80 -1.56 -11.07 1.59
CA LEU A 80 -0.30 -10.52 2.09
C LEU A 80 0.13 -9.31 1.27
N THR A 81 0.84 -8.40 1.93
CA THR A 81 1.53 -7.27 1.32
C THR A 81 2.87 -7.03 2.00
N THR A 82 3.66 -6.09 1.49
CA THR A 82 4.96 -5.73 2.06
C THR A 82 5.03 -4.25 2.42
N SER A 83 5.88 -3.88 3.36
CA SER A 83 6.13 -2.48 3.71
C SER A 83 7.24 -1.84 2.86
N CYS A 84 7.60 -2.45 1.73
CA CYS A 84 8.58 -1.92 0.81
C CYS A 84 8.16 -2.18 -0.63
N GLY A 85 7.84 -1.14 -1.39
CA GLY A 85 7.39 -1.25 -2.77
C GLY A 85 8.44 -1.82 -3.72
N PHE A 86 9.73 -1.74 -3.38
CA PHE A 86 10.83 -2.34 -4.14
C PHE A 86 10.79 -3.87 -4.21
N LEU A 87 10.00 -4.53 -3.34
CA LEU A 87 9.73 -5.96 -3.48
C LEU A 87 8.86 -6.31 -4.70
N ALA A 88 8.41 -5.31 -5.47
CA ALA A 88 7.73 -5.49 -6.76
C ALA A 88 8.51 -6.40 -7.71
N ARG A 89 9.83 -6.29 -7.76
CA ARG A 89 10.70 -7.15 -8.58
C ARG A 89 10.54 -8.64 -8.29
N TRP A 90 10.18 -8.98 -7.05
CA TRP A 90 10.00 -10.33 -6.56
C TRP A 90 8.52 -10.75 -6.46
N GLN A 91 7.61 -9.99 -7.08
CA GLN A 91 6.17 -10.26 -7.00
C GLN A 91 5.81 -11.67 -7.43
N ARG A 92 6.42 -12.18 -8.49
CA ARG A 92 6.14 -13.52 -9.04
C ARG A 92 6.62 -14.61 -8.12
N GLU A 93 7.81 -14.48 -7.59
CA GLU A 93 8.45 -15.44 -6.67
C GLU A 93 7.68 -15.49 -5.34
N LEU A 94 7.33 -14.33 -4.79
CA LEU A 94 6.50 -14.25 -3.57
C LEU A 94 5.14 -14.90 -3.79
N GLN A 95 4.47 -14.61 -4.93
CA GLN A 95 3.17 -15.20 -5.23
C GLN A 95 3.26 -16.72 -5.47
N ALA A 96 4.33 -17.21 -6.07
CA ALA A 96 4.53 -18.64 -6.30
C ALA A 96 4.80 -19.42 -5.00
N ALA A 97 5.45 -18.78 -4.02
CA ALA A 97 5.84 -19.43 -2.76
C ALA A 97 4.76 -19.36 -1.67
N LEU A 98 3.79 -18.46 -1.79
CA LEU A 98 2.82 -18.19 -0.73
C LEU A 98 1.39 -18.62 -1.12
N PRO A 99 0.63 -19.25 -0.21
CA PRO A 99 -0.65 -19.90 -0.51
C PRO A 99 -1.85 -18.96 -0.62
N VAL A 100 -1.63 -17.66 -0.40
CA VAL A 100 -2.65 -16.61 -0.46
C VAL A 100 -2.22 -15.50 -1.44
N PRO A 101 -3.14 -14.64 -1.93
CA PRO A 101 -2.78 -13.51 -2.77
C PRO A 101 -1.70 -12.64 -2.12
N VAL A 102 -0.69 -12.25 -2.92
CA VAL A 102 0.40 -11.36 -2.51
C VAL A 102 0.35 -10.10 -3.35
N TRP A 103 0.37 -8.94 -2.71
CA TRP A 103 0.39 -7.64 -3.35
C TRP A 103 1.60 -6.84 -2.84
N SER A 104 2.78 -7.13 -3.42
CA SER A 104 4.05 -6.66 -2.90
C SER A 104 4.29 -5.16 -3.01
N SER A 105 3.59 -4.47 -3.92
CA SER A 105 3.84 -3.05 -4.23
C SER A 105 2.62 -2.35 -4.78
N ALA A 106 2.57 -1.03 -4.61
CA ALA A 106 1.63 -0.15 -5.29
C ALA A 106 1.78 -0.21 -6.83
N LEU A 107 2.97 -0.54 -7.35
CA LEU A 107 3.24 -0.68 -8.79
C LEU A 107 2.28 -1.66 -9.49
N LEU A 108 1.68 -2.60 -8.76
CA LEU A 108 0.64 -3.51 -9.27
C LEU A 108 -0.62 -2.79 -9.78
N ALA A 109 -0.80 -1.51 -9.49
CA ALA A 109 -1.90 -0.70 -10.02
C ALA A 109 -1.59 -0.11 -11.41
N LEU A 110 -0.30 0.02 -11.79
CA LEU A 110 0.14 0.73 -13.01
C LEU A 110 -0.59 0.31 -14.29
N PRO A 111 -0.79 -1.02 -14.57
CA PRO A 111 -1.43 -1.45 -15.81
C PRO A 111 -2.86 -0.93 -15.98
N GLY A 112 -3.54 -0.56 -14.89
CA GLY A 112 -4.91 -0.02 -14.91
C GLY A 112 -5.01 1.50 -14.86
N LEU A 113 -3.88 2.23 -14.75
CA LEU A 113 -3.89 3.68 -14.58
C LEU A 113 -3.67 4.41 -15.92
N PRO A 114 -4.41 5.50 -16.20
CA PRO A 114 -4.21 6.30 -17.40
C PRO A 114 -2.95 7.15 -17.28
N ARG A 115 -2.00 6.98 -18.20
CA ARG A 115 -0.74 7.73 -18.31
C ARG A 115 -0.08 7.97 -16.93
N PRO A 116 0.30 6.89 -16.23
CA PRO A 116 0.85 7.00 -14.88
C PRO A 116 2.24 7.62 -14.85
N GLY A 117 2.56 8.26 -13.72
CA GLY A 117 3.92 8.63 -13.33
C GLY A 117 4.15 8.19 -11.88
N VAL A 118 5.33 7.69 -11.59
CA VAL A 118 5.70 7.09 -10.30
C VAL A 118 6.54 8.05 -9.48
N ILE A 119 6.21 8.20 -8.20
CA ILE A 119 7.03 8.87 -7.20
C ILE A 119 7.53 7.82 -6.21
N THR A 120 8.85 7.75 -6.04
CA THR A 120 9.53 6.78 -5.16
C THR A 120 10.53 7.46 -4.24
N ILE A 121 11.03 6.73 -3.24
CA ILE A 121 12.06 7.28 -2.35
C ILE A 121 13.41 7.44 -3.06
N GLU A 122 13.77 6.53 -3.97
CA GLU A 122 15.04 6.53 -4.69
C GLU A 122 14.85 6.06 -6.14
N ALA A 123 14.72 7.01 -7.08
CA ALA A 123 14.44 6.70 -8.48
C ALA A 123 15.54 5.86 -9.15
N ALA A 124 16.81 6.10 -8.77
CA ALA A 124 17.95 5.38 -9.36
C ALA A 124 17.94 3.87 -9.05
N SER A 125 17.31 3.46 -7.96
CA SER A 125 17.18 2.06 -7.54
C SER A 125 15.93 1.38 -8.10
N LEU A 126 14.98 2.13 -8.67
CA LEU A 126 13.76 1.56 -9.27
C LEU A 126 14.04 1.16 -10.73
N THR A 127 14.52 -0.06 -10.91
CA THR A 127 14.97 -0.61 -12.19
C THR A 127 13.83 -1.22 -13.02
N PRO A 128 14.03 -1.52 -14.32
CA PRO A 128 13.04 -2.21 -15.15
C PRO A 128 12.48 -3.49 -14.54
N ALA A 129 13.30 -4.25 -13.80
CA ALA A 129 12.86 -5.50 -13.14
C ALA A 129 11.68 -5.30 -12.16
N HIS A 130 11.54 -4.13 -11.54
CA HIS A 130 10.43 -3.82 -10.65
C HIS A 130 9.10 -3.68 -11.43
N PHE A 131 9.14 -3.08 -12.62
CA PHE A 131 8.00 -2.93 -13.51
C PHE A 131 7.62 -4.26 -14.16
N GLU A 132 8.60 -5.00 -14.66
CA GLU A 132 8.42 -6.34 -15.26
C GLU A 132 7.83 -7.32 -14.24
N GLY A 133 8.28 -7.27 -12.98
CA GLY A 133 7.78 -8.11 -11.89
C GLY A 133 6.27 -7.98 -11.68
N VAL A 134 5.71 -6.80 -11.92
CA VAL A 134 4.28 -6.50 -11.78
C VAL A 134 3.53 -6.39 -13.11
N GLY A 135 4.20 -6.63 -14.24
CA GLY A 135 3.59 -6.56 -15.58
C GLY A 135 3.28 -5.14 -16.05
N ALA A 136 4.04 -4.14 -15.57
CA ALA A 136 3.90 -2.73 -15.95
C ALA A 136 4.89 -2.31 -17.02
N ASP A 137 4.61 -1.19 -17.69
CA ASP A 137 5.47 -0.60 -18.70
C ASP A 137 6.74 -0.01 -18.06
N THR A 138 7.91 -0.47 -18.49
CA THR A 138 9.22 0.00 -18.02
C THR A 138 9.53 1.42 -18.45
N ALA A 139 8.82 1.97 -19.45
CA ALA A 139 8.93 3.36 -19.90
C ALA A 139 8.12 4.34 -19.02
N THR A 140 7.42 3.87 -17.99
CA THR A 140 6.67 4.72 -17.06
C THR A 140 7.59 5.77 -16.43
N PRO A 141 7.25 7.09 -16.52
CA PRO A 141 8.05 8.14 -15.91
C PRO A 141 8.20 7.96 -14.38
N VAL A 142 9.41 8.14 -13.87
CA VAL A 142 9.76 8.02 -12.44
C VAL A 142 10.43 9.29 -11.95
N GLU A 143 10.04 9.74 -10.77
CA GLU A 143 10.70 10.81 -10.01
C GLU A 143 11.01 10.33 -8.59
N GLY A 144 12.18 10.65 -8.08
CA GLY A 144 12.60 10.35 -6.72
C GLY A 144 12.40 11.52 -5.75
N ILE A 145 12.31 11.20 -4.47
CA ILE A 145 12.55 12.19 -3.43
C ILE A 145 13.98 12.70 -3.58
N THR A 146 14.20 13.98 -3.30
CA THR A 146 15.52 14.60 -3.45
C THR A 146 16.57 13.84 -2.65
N PRO A 147 17.60 13.28 -3.29
CA PRO A 147 18.68 12.57 -2.59
C PRO A 147 19.30 13.44 -1.50
N GLY A 148 19.53 12.87 -0.31
CA GLY A 148 20.11 13.54 0.83
C GLY A 148 19.18 14.50 1.59
N SER A 149 17.92 14.69 1.14
CA SER A 149 16.90 15.41 1.94
C SER A 149 16.61 14.69 3.26
N ALA A 150 15.97 15.38 4.21
CA ALA A 150 15.66 14.78 5.51
C ALA A 150 14.79 13.53 5.36
N LEU A 151 13.71 13.58 4.57
CA LEU A 151 12.86 12.43 4.31
C LEU A 151 13.63 11.25 3.68
N HIS A 152 14.45 11.52 2.66
CA HIS A 152 15.24 10.49 1.98
C HIS A 152 16.19 9.79 2.97
N ARG A 153 16.91 10.55 3.80
CA ARG A 153 17.82 10.01 4.81
C ARG A 153 17.06 9.25 5.89
N THR A 154 15.99 9.82 6.42
CA THR A 154 15.19 9.17 7.46
C THR A 154 14.75 7.76 7.03
N LEU A 155 14.26 7.61 5.82
CA LEU A 155 13.74 6.32 5.36
C LEU A 155 14.84 5.33 4.96
N LEU A 156 15.95 5.78 4.35
CA LEU A 156 17.00 4.88 3.88
C LEU A 156 18.05 4.55 4.93
N GLU A 157 18.35 5.50 5.84
CA GLU A 157 19.30 5.32 6.93
C GLU A 157 18.59 4.86 8.23
N ASP A 158 17.27 4.67 8.19
CA ASP A 158 16.44 4.24 9.32
C ASP A 158 16.57 5.15 10.56
N LEU A 159 16.44 6.47 10.35
CA LEU A 159 16.60 7.46 11.43
C LEU A 159 15.32 7.54 12.29
N PRO A 160 15.44 7.76 13.61
CA PRO A 160 14.29 7.75 14.52
C PRO A 160 13.47 9.05 14.48
N GLU A 161 13.83 10.02 13.67
CA GLU A 161 13.17 11.32 13.57
C GLU A 161 12.58 11.52 12.17
N LEU A 162 11.39 12.10 12.11
CA LEU A 162 10.69 12.44 10.87
C LEU A 162 9.98 13.79 11.04
N ASP A 163 10.44 14.79 10.30
CA ASP A 163 9.70 16.04 10.15
C ASP A 163 8.59 15.85 9.10
N LEU A 164 7.35 15.82 9.57
CA LEU A 164 6.19 15.58 8.71
C LEU A 164 5.94 16.74 7.74
N ALA A 165 6.23 17.98 8.14
CA ALA A 165 6.00 19.15 7.30
C ALA A 165 7.05 19.21 6.18
N ASP A 166 8.33 18.97 6.48
CA ASP A 166 9.36 18.86 5.45
C ASP A 166 9.09 17.67 4.51
N ALA A 167 8.71 16.53 5.06
CA ALA A 167 8.39 15.35 4.26
C ALA A 167 7.26 15.62 3.26
N GLU A 168 6.22 16.33 3.67
CA GLU A 168 5.12 16.74 2.79
C GLU A 168 5.64 17.63 1.65
N LEU A 169 6.46 18.64 1.96
CA LEU A 169 7.06 19.52 0.97
C LEU A 169 7.93 18.74 -0.04
N GLN A 170 8.73 17.78 0.43
CA GLN A 170 9.57 16.94 -0.43
C GLN A 170 8.73 16.08 -1.40
N VAL A 171 7.63 15.50 -0.93
CA VAL A 171 6.75 14.67 -1.77
C VAL A 171 6.02 15.52 -2.81
N VAL A 172 5.50 16.68 -2.41
CA VAL A 172 4.85 17.64 -3.32
C VAL A 172 5.85 18.12 -4.38
N ALA A 173 7.05 18.50 -3.97
CA ALA A 173 8.11 18.93 -4.89
C ALA A 173 8.48 17.84 -5.91
N ALA A 174 8.56 16.57 -5.49
CA ALA A 174 8.81 15.45 -6.41
C ALA A 174 7.69 15.32 -7.45
N GLY A 175 6.42 15.42 -7.03
CA GLY A 175 5.29 15.39 -7.96
C GLY A 175 5.30 16.53 -8.97
N LEU A 176 5.60 17.74 -8.54
CA LEU A 176 5.71 18.91 -9.42
C LEU A 176 6.87 18.76 -10.41
N ARG A 177 8.03 18.25 -9.97
CA ARG A 177 9.17 17.95 -10.88
C ARG A 177 8.82 16.89 -11.91
N LEU A 178 8.11 15.83 -11.50
CA LEU A 178 7.64 14.79 -12.42
C LEU A 178 6.76 15.38 -13.52
N LEU A 179 5.75 16.17 -13.14
CA LEU A 179 4.82 16.77 -14.09
C LEU A 179 5.47 17.82 -14.99
N ALA A 180 6.47 18.56 -14.48
CA ALA A 180 7.22 19.54 -15.30
C ALA A 180 8.04 18.84 -16.40
N ARG A 181 8.63 17.68 -16.11
CA ARG A 181 9.39 16.88 -17.09
C ARG A 181 8.50 16.04 -18.00
N HIS A 182 7.34 15.62 -17.51
CA HIS A 182 6.43 14.68 -18.16
C HIS A 182 4.98 15.21 -18.12
N PRO A 183 4.66 16.29 -18.87
CA PRO A 183 3.34 16.95 -18.82
C PRO A 183 2.19 16.06 -19.28
N GLN A 184 2.49 14.96 -19.99
CA GLN A 184 1.52 13.96 -20.43
C GLN A 184 1.00 13.07 -19.27
N VAL A 185 1.65 13.05 -18.11
CA VAL A 185 1.23 12.25 -16.93
C VAL A 185 -0.12 12.75 -16.44
N GLN A 186 -1.08 11.84 -16.31
CA GLN A 186 -2.44 12.11 -15.85
C GLN A 186 -2.71 11.60 -14.43
N THR A 187 -1.98 10.59 -13.99
CA THR A 187 -2.17 9.93 -12.70
C THR A 187 -0.83 9.78 -12.00
N LEU A 188 -0.77 10.08 -10.72
CA LEU A 188 0.41 9.87 -9.88
C LEU A 188 0.27 8.60 -9.06
N LEU A 189 1.34 7.84 -8.94
CA LEU A 189 1.41 6.67 -8.08
C LEU A 189 2.59 6.81 -7.11
N LEU A 190 2.29 6.75 -5.80
CA LEU A 190 3.30 6.68 -4.75
C LEU A 190 3.73 5.23 -4.59
N GLU A 191 4.94 4.91 -5.05
CA GLU A 191 5.51 3.56 -4.97
C GLU A 191 5.93 3.23 -3.54
N CYS A 192 6.63 4.15 -2.88
CA CYS A 192 7.09 3.97 -1.52
C CYS A 192 5.92 3.96 -0.53
N THR A 193 5.87 2.93 0.31
CA THR A 193 4.76 2.67 1.25
C THR A 193 4.71 3.64 2.43
N ASN A 194 5.71 4.51 2.55
CA ASN A 194 5.83 5.56 3.57
C ASN A 194 5.34 6.93 3.06
N LEU A 195 5.02 7.07 1.76
CA LEU A 195 4.57 8.34 1.17
C LEU A 195 3.05 8.58 1.20
N PRO A 196 2.16 7.59 1.39
CA PRO A 196 0.71 7.82 1.40
C PRO A 196 0.22 8.87 2.40
N PRO A 197 0.85 9.15 3.56
CA PRO A 197 0.48 10.27 4.44
C PRO A 197 0.38 11.61 3.72
N TYR A 198 1.17 11.82 2.68
CA TYR A 198 1.29 13.07 1.93
C TYR A 198 0.45 13.09 0.63
N ALA A 199 -0.32 12.04 0.37
CA ALA A 199 -1.10 11.91 -0.87
C ALA A 199 -2.15 13.02 -1.04
N ALA A 200 -2.74 13.51 0.04
CA ALA A 200 -3.74 14.58 0.00
C ALA A 200 -3.10 15.91 -0.43
N ALA A 201 -1.96 16.28 0.15
CA ALA A 201 -1.22 17.48 -0.21
C ALA A 201 -0.72 17.42 -1.66
N LEU A 202 -0.17 16.28 -2.08
CA LEU A 202 0.26 16.06 -3.46
C LEU A 202 -0.90 16.22 -4.45
N ARG A 203 -2.07 15.65 -4.15
CA ARG A 203 -3.28 15.79 -4.98
C ARG A 203 -3.72 17.25 -5.08
N SER A 204 -3.73 17.96 -3.95
CA SER A 204 -4.10 19.38 -3.89
C SER A 204 -3.15 20.25 -4.73
N ALA A 205 -1.85 20.02 -4.62
CA ALA A 205 -0.83 20.81 -5.31
C ALA A 205 -0.77 20.54 -6.83
N THR A 206 -1.08 19.31 -7.25
CA THR A 206 -0.93 18.90 -8.66
C THR A 206 -2.23 18.84 -9.44
N GLY A 207 -3.38 18.78 -8.77
CA GLY A 207 -4.68 18.54 -9.40
C GLY A 207 -4.81 17.14 -10.05
N ARG A 208 -3.88 16.21 -9.78
CA ARG A 208 -3.87 14.86 -10.36
C ARG A 208 -4.41 13.84 -9.37
N PRO A 209 -5.10 12.78 -9.84
CA PRO A 209 -5.38 11.62 -9.01
C PRO A 209 -4.08 11.02 -8.47
N VAL A 210 -4.07 10.64 -7.20
CA VAL A 210 -2.92 10.03 -6.52
C VAL A 210 -3.31 8.66 -6.00
N HIS A 211 -2.63 7.63 -6.48
CA HIS A 211 -2.76 6.24 -6.05
C HIS A 211 -1.57 5.83 -5.19
N HIS A 212 -1.77 4.86 -4.33
CA HIS A 212 -0.75 4.34 -3.42
C HIS A 212 -1.15 2.96 -2.87
N VAL A 213 -0.24 2.32 -2.15
CA VAL A 213 -0.45 0.96 -1.62
C VAL A 213 -1.75 0.84 -0.81
N VAL A 214 -2.08 1.80 0.05
CA VAL A 214 -3.29 1.71 0.89
C VAL A 214 -4.57 1.72 0.04
N SER A 215 -4.63 2.55 -1.03
CA SER A 215 -5.78 2.54 -1.95
C SER A 215 -5.91 1.20 -2.68
N LEU A 216 -4.78 0.65 -3.17
CA LEU A 216 -4.74 -0.68 -3.82
C LEU A 216 -5.21 -1.78 -2.87
N LEU A 217 -4.75 -1.77 -1.61
CA LEU A 217 -5.10 -2.79 -0.63
C LEU A 217 -6.57 -2.74 -0.24
N ASN A 218 -7.15 -1.55 -0.04
CA ASN A 218 -8.57 -1.39 0.22
C ASN A 218 -9.43 -1.94 -0.92
N GLU A 219 -9.08 -1.64 -2.16
CA GLU A 219 -9.77 -2.14 -3.35
C GLU A 219 -9.68 -3.68 -3.46
N ARG A 220 -8.48 -4.23 -3.35
CA ARG A 220 -8.24 -5.68 -3.52
C ARG A 220 -8.80 -6.51 -2.39
N MET A 221 -8.71 -6.04 -1.15
CA MET A 221 -9.31 -6.71 0.00
C MET A 221 -10.85 -6.74 -0.11
N ALA A 222 -11.47 -5.66 -0.61
CA ALA A 222 -12.91 -5.62 -0.84
C ALA A 222 -13.36 -6.58 -1.95
N ALA A 223 -12.49 -6.88 -2.92
CA ALA A 223 -12.76 -7.80 -4.03
C ALA A 223 -12.52 -9.28 -3.68
N LEU A 224 -11.95 -9.60 -2.51
CA LEU A 224 -11.73 -10.99 -2.11
C LEU A 224 -13.06 -11.75 -1.96
N PRO A 225 -13.12 -13.02 -2.40
CA PRO A 225 -14.27 -13.88 -2.16
C PRO A 225 -14.59 -13.97 -0.66
N GLY A 226 -15.81 -13.61 -0.26
CA GLY A 226 -16.25 -13.60 1.15
C GLY A 226 -16.25 -12.22 1.83
N ALA A 227 -15.52 -11.21 1.31
CA ALA A 227 -15.55 -9.86 1.87
C ALA A 227 -16.93 -9.17 1.72
N ALA A 228 -17.66 -9.47 0.64
CA ALA A 228 -18.98 -8.90 0.35
C ALA A 228 -20.11 -9.37 1.30
N ALA A 229 -19.92 -10.46 2.04
CA ALA A 229 -20.93 -10.98 2.97
C ALA A 229 -21.04 -10.15 4.27
N GLY A 230 -20.00 -9.42 4.64
CA GLY A 230 -19.96 -8.58 5.83
C GLY A 230 -20.67 -7.24 5.70
N LEU A 231 -20.65 -6.64 4.51
CA LEU A 231 -21.20 -5.29 4.26
C LEU A 231 -22.74 -5.23 4.22
N ARG A 232 -23.44 -6.37 4.02
CA ARG A 232 -24.91 -6.39 3.91
C ARG A 232 -25.64 -6.40 5.26
N ARG A 233 -24.96 -6.50 6.41
CA ARG A 233 -25.58 -6.64 7.72
C ARG A 233 -25.64 -5.36 8.59
N SER A 234 -25.13 -4.23 8.11
CA SER A 234 -25.09 -2.98 8.88
C SER A 234 -26.19 -1.97 8.52
N HIS A 235 -27.25 -2.38 7.80
CA HIS A 235 -28.42 -1.53 7.65
C HIS A 235 -29.46 -1.92 8.74
N PRO A 236 -29.73 -1.06 9.73
CA PRO A 236 -30.82 -1.32 10.67
C PRO A 236 -32.14 -1.32 9.88
N ALA A 237 -32.92 -2.37 10.09
CA ALA A 237 -34.25 -2.48 9.53
C ALA A 237 -35.08 -1.23 9.92
N ARG A 238 -35.63 -0.55 8.92
CA ARG A 238 -36.53 0.58 9.10
C ARG A 238 -37.73 0.08 9.92
N PRO A 239 -38.11 0.76 11.02
CA PRO A 239 -39.26 0.35 11.81
C PRO A 239 -40.55 0.43 10.95
N PRO A 240 -41.51 -0.49 11.15
CA PRO A 240 -42.75 -0.49 10.41
C PRO A 240 -43.52 0.81 10.66
N GLN A 241 -43.92 1.48 9.57
CA GLN A 241 -44.79 2.65 9.63
C GLN A 241 -46.16 2.21 10.15
N ALA A 242 -46.58 2.83 11.25
CA ALA A 242 -47.93 2.70 11.78
C ALA A 242 -48.95 3.22 10.72
N GLY A 243 -49.83 2.33 10.28
CA GLY A 243 -50.94 2.68 9.39
C GLY A 243 -51.94 3.61 10.11
N PRO A 244 -52.74 4.37 9.32
CA PRO A 244 -53.71 5.33 9.87
C PRO A 244 -54.84 4.60 10.59
N THR A 245 -55.09 4.98 11.81
CA THR A 245 -56.29 4.60 12.60
C THR A 245 -57.55 5.12 11.89
N ARG A 246 -58.42 4.18 11.50
CA ARG A 246 -59.80 4.53 11.05
C ARG A 246 -60.61 4.92 12.27
N GLU A 247 -61.01 6.17 12.35
CA GLU A 247 -62.13 6.62 13.19
C GLU A 247 -63.41 6.15 12.55
N THR A 248 -64.20 5.35 13.30
CA THR A 248 -65.57 5.03 12.99
C THR A 248 -66.52 5.99 13.77
N ARG A 249 -67.38 6.63 13.02
CA ARG A 249 -68.62 7.28 13.55
C ARG A 249 -69.70 6.23 13.71
#